data_7feb42b17bbfe50a4429f4c0d75b85f7
#
_entry.id   7feb42b17bbfe50a4429f4c0d75b85f7
#
_cell.length_a   1.000
_cell.length_b   1.000
_cell.length_c   1.000
_cell.angle_alpha   90.00
_cell.angle_beta   90.00
_cell.angle_gamma   90.00
#
_symmetry.space_group_name_H-M   'P 1'
#
loop_
_entity.id
_entity.type
_entity.pdbx_description
1 polymer ?
#
loop_
_entity_poly.entity_id
_entity_poly.type
_entity_poly.pdbx_seq_one_letter_code
_entity_poly.pdbx_strand_id
1 'polypeptide(L)'
;SSSGSPQLLTFQRHLGSPHGSGMEPQNSPLTTHVLDTACGLPAQGLCLRLSRLEDLAQQWTELRKSYTDPDGRCPGLLTPGQMKPGTYKLSFDTEAYWKKRGQESFYPYVEVVFTITKETQKFHVPLLLSPWSYTTYRGS
;
A
#
# COMPACT_ATOMS: atom_id res chain seq x y z
N SER A 1 -15.89 -12.31 4.68
CA SER A 1 -16.24 -11.93 4.20
C SER A 1 -16.58 -11.72 4.03
N SER A 2 -16.13 -12.18 4.62
CA SER A 2 -16.48 -11.85 4.18
C SER A 2 -16.74 -11.77 3.97
N SER A 3 -16.28 -12.37 4.30
CA SER A 3 -16.55 -12.20 3.83
C SER A 3 -16.60 -12.11 3.30
N GLY A 4 -16.00 -12.62 3.64
CA GLY A 4 -15.97 -12.54 2.98
C GLY A 4 -15.94 -12.45 2.42
N SER A 5 -15.34 -12.87 2.30
CA SER A 5 -15.30 -12.67 1.55
C SER A 5 -15.23 -12.42 0.99
N PRO A 6 -14.82 -12.59 1.11
CA PRO A 6 -14.71 -12.30 0.46
C PRO A 6 -14.39 -12.01 -0.17
N GLN A 7 -13.53 -12.05 -0.34
CA GLN A 7 -13.34 -11.66 -0.85
C GLN A 7 -13.41 -11.53 -1.74
N LEU A 8 -12.81 -11.76 -1.71
CA LEU A 8 -13.00 -11.35 -2.52
C LEU A 8 -13.82 -10.98 -2.96
N LEU A 9 -14.03 -11.08 -2.53
CA LEU A 9 -14.80 -10.45 -2.73
C LEU A 9 -15.08 -9.62 -2.85
N THR A 10 -14.90 -9.63 -2.30
CA THR A 10 -15.23 -8.62 -2.31
C THR A 10 -14.82 -7.95 -2.80
N PHE A 11 -14.12 -8.17 -3.25
CA PHE A 11 -13.69 -7.36 -3.79
C PHE A 11 -14.23 -6.89 -4.85
N GLN A 12 -14.67 -6.81 -5.21
CA GLN A 12 -15.25 -6.11 -5.89
C GLN A 12 -15.99 -5.37 -5.72
N ARG A 13 -16.28 -5.27 -5.38
CA ARG A 13 -17.05 -4.42 -5.08
C ARG A 13 -16.74 -3.40 -4.88
N HIS A 14 -16.36 -2.97 -4.97
CA HIS A 14 -16.23 -1.76 -4.70
C HIS A 14 -16.36 -0.96 -5.49
N LEU A 15 -16.52 -1.26 -6.00
CA LEU A 15 -16.79 -0.55 -6.54
C LEU A 15 -17.21 0.52 -6.47
N GLY A 16 -17.35 0.70 -6.40
CA GLY A 16 -17.80 1.75 -6.44
C GLY A 16 -18.21 2.45 -5.70
N SER A 17 -17.89 2.69 -5.21
CA SER A 17 -18.36 3.46 -4.39
C SER A 17 -18.58 4.62 -4.72
N PRO A 18 -19.11 4.85 -4.56
CA PRO A 18 -19.37 6.00 -4.90
C PRO A 18 -19.05 7.09 -4.23
N HIS A 19 -18.83 7.26 -3.78
CA HIS A 19 -18.56 8.28 -3.16
C HIS A 19 -17.57 8.75 -3.44
N GLY A 20 -17.37 8.46 -3.81
CA GLY A 20 -16.69 8.82 -3.92
C GLY A 20 -16.32 9.65 -4.28
N SER A 21 -16.44 9.73 -4.45
CA SER A 21 -16.15 10.41 -4.66
C SER A 21 -15.56 11.19 -4.83
N GLY A 22 -15.39 11.21 -4.96
CA GLY A 22 -14.87 11.69 -5.15
C GLY A 22 -14.12 12.43 -4.99
N MET A 23 -13.90 12.76 -4.80
CA MET A 23 -13.16 13.38 -4.56
C MET A 23 -12.07 13.21 -4.47
N GLU A 24 -11.82 12.95 -4.72
CA GLU A 24 -10.97 12.85 -4.26
C GLU A 24 -9.83 12.58 -4.74
N PRO A 25 -8.90 12.58 -4.10
CA PRO A 25 -7.52 12.39 -4.28
C PRO A 25 -7.21 11.04 -4.79
N GLN A 26 -8.20 10.36 -5.00
CA GLN A 26 -8.09 9.05 -5.53
C GLN A 26 -7.50 9.02 -6.91
N ASN A 27 -7.13 10.14 -7.43
CA ASN A 27 -6.43 10.17 -8.69
C ASN A 27 -4.95 9.89 -8.55
N SER A 28 -4.52 9.41 -7.38
CA SER A 28 -3.12 9.04 -7.20
C SER A 28 -2.72 8.00 -8.25
N PRO A 29 -1.64 8.24 -8.99
CA PRO A 29 -1.17 7.25 -9.95
C PRO A 29 -0.49 6.06 -9.32
N LEU A 30 -0.21 6.14 -8.03
CA LEU A 30 0.37 5.04 -7.26
C LEU A 30 -0.56 4.68 -6.14
N THR A 31 -0.92 3.40 -6.05
CA THR A 31 -1.81 2.91 -5.01
C THR A 31 -1.24 1.66 -4.37
N THR A 32 -1.70 1.38 -3.17
CA THR A 32 -1.37 0.15 -2.47
C THR A 32 -2.61 -0.40 -1.80
N HIS A 33 -2.61 -1.69 -1.54
CA HIS A 33 -3.72 -2.35 -0.86
C HIS A 33 -3.13 -3.46 -0.02
N VAL A 34 -3.29 -3.36 1.30
CA VAL A 34 -2.68 -4.30 2.23
C VAL A 34 -3.75 -5.18 2.84
N LEU A 35 -3.56 -6.49 2.71
CA LEU A 35 -4.47 -7.48 3.28
C LEU A 35 -3.76 -8.24 4.38
N ASP A 36 -4.43 -8.36 5.53
CA ASP A 36 -3.97 -9.12 6.68
C ASP A 36 -4.48 -10.53 6.50
N THR A 37 -3.60 -11.44 6.06
CA THR A 37 -4.02 -12.79 5.75
C THR A 37 -4.20 -13.65 6.99
N ALA A 38 -3.74 -13.19 8.16
CA ALA A 38 -3.95 -13.92 9.40
C ALA A 38 -5.40 -13.84 9.84
N CYS A 39 -6.07 -12.72 9.57
CA CYS A 39 -7.48 -12.59 9.94
C CYS A 39 -8.42 -12.54 8.73
N GLY A 40 -7.86 -12.41 7.52
CA GLY A 40 -8.67 -12.38 6.30
C GLY A 40 -9.34 -11.05 6.03
N LEU A 41 -8.81 -9.98 6.57
CA LEU A 41 -9.39 -8.64 6.44
C LEU A 41 -8.35 -7.65 5.95
N PRO A 42 -8.78 -6.51 5.42
CA PRO A 42 -7.82 -5.46 5.10
C PRO A 42 -7.04 -5.03 6.33
N ALA A 43 -5.79 -4.67 6.15
CA ALA A 43 -4.95 -4.21 7.25
C ALA A 43 -5.17 -2.72 7.42
N GLN A 44 -5.84 -2.36 8.51
CA GLN A 44 -6.13 -0.97 8.82
C GLN A 44 -5.12 -0.42 9.82
N GLY A 45 -4.73 0.84 9.63
CA GLY A 45 -3.87 1.51 10.58
C GLY A 45 -2.40 1.13 10.47
N LEU A 46 -2.02 0.56 9.36
CA LEU A 46 -0.62 0.20 9.11
C LEU A 46 0.12 1.44 8.61
N CYS A 47 1.18 1.79 9.32
CA CYS A 47 2.01 2.93 8.93
C CYS A 47 2.86 2.58 7.72
N LEU A 48 2.92 3.48 6.77
CA LEU A 48 3.76 3.28 5.61
C LEU A 48 4.38 4.59 5.17
N ARG A 49 5.49 4.47 4.47
CA ARG A 49 6.22 5.61 3.94
C ARG A 49 6.58 5.33 2.50
N LEU A 50 6.43 6.36 1.68
CA LEU A 50 6.86 6.30 0.29
C LEU A 50 8.13 7.12 0.14
N SER A 51 9.15 6.53 -0.43
CA SER A 51 10.43 7.20 -0.66
C SER A 51 10.84 7.04 -2.11
N ARG A 52 11.66 7.97 -2.58
CA ARG A 52 12.23 7.91 -3.91
C ARG A 52 13.74 7.94 -3.82
N LEU A 53 14.40 7.14 -4.64
CA LEU A 53 15.85 7.13 -4.70
C LEU A 53 16.32 8.31 -5.52
N GLU A 54 17.17 9.14 -4.90
CA GLU A 54 17.74 10.29 -5.58
C GLU A 54 18.97 9.83 -6.34
N ASP A 55 18.96 10.00 -7.65
CA ASP A 55 19.99 9.45 -8.51
C ASP A 55 21.38 9.93 -8.16
N LEU A 56 21.52 11.23 -7.95
CA LEU A 56 22.86 11.81 -7.76
C LEU A 56 23.47 11.43 -6.43
N ALA A 57 22.64 11.37 -5.39
CA ALA A 57 23.14 11.11 -4.04
C ALA A 57 22.98 9.65 -3.63
N GLN A 58 22.30 8.84 -4.41
CA GLN A 58 22.00 7.45 -4.07
C GLN A 58 21.37 7.35 -2.69
N GLN A 59 20.52 8.30 -2.36
CA GLN A 59 19.85 8.38 -1.07
C GLN A 59 18.35 8.36 -1.27
N TRP A 60 17.66 7.87 -0.25
CA TRP A 60 16.20 7.83 -0.26
C TRP A 60 15.63 9.10 0.31
N THR A 61 14.70 9.69 -0.42
CA THR A 61 13.97 10.87 0.05
C THR A 61 12.56 10.49 0.36
N GLU A 62 12.13 10.69 1.59
CA GLU A 62 10.76 10.38 1.98
C GLU A 62 9.82 11.40 1.34
N LEU A 63 8.85 10.90 0.60
CA LEU A 63 7.88 11.75 -0.07
C LEU A 63 6.58 11.85 0.71
N ARG A 64 6.23 10.78 1.42
CA ARG A 64 4.97 10.78 2.15
C ARG A 64 4.97 9.71 3.22
N LYS A 65 4.38 10.05 4.37
CA LYS A 65 4.12 9.10 5.44
C LYS A 65 2.61 9.08 5.68
N SER A 66 2.03 7.90 5.78
CA SER A 66 0.60 7.79 5.94
C SER A 66 0.24 6.47 6.61
N TYR A 67 -1.04 6.22 6.74
CA TYR A 67 -1.56 5.01 7.37
C TYR A 67 -2.64 4.43 6.48
N THR A 68 -2.76 3.11 6.46
CA THR A 68 -3.82 2.48 5.69
C THR A 68 -5.18 2.77 6.33
N ASP A 69 -6.19 2.90 5.47
CA ASP A 69 -7.56 3.15 5.88
C ASP A 69 -8.27 1.83 6.20
N PRO A 70 -9.57 1.87 6.54
CA PRO A 70 -10.30 0.63 6.85
C PRO A 70 -10.34 -0.38 5.71
N ASP A 71 -10.11 0.05 4.48
CA ASP A 71 -10.06 -0.85 3.34
C ASP A 71 -8.64 -1.36 3.07
N GLY A 72 -7.68 -1.00 3.90
CA GLY A 72 -6.29 -1.40 3.70
C GLY A 72 -5.60 -0.61 2.61
N ARG A 73 -6.17 0.50 2.20
CA ARG A 73 -5.64 1.34 1.13
C ARG A 73 -5.06 2.61 1.70
N CYS A 74 -4.23 3.26 0.90
CA CYS A 74 -3.64 4.52 1.30
C CYS A 74 -3.85 5.50 0.15
N PRO A 75 -4.95 6.27 0.19
CA PRO A 75 -5.24 7.20 -0.89
C PRO A 75 -4.26 8.36 -0.89
N GLY A 76 -4.02 8.90 -2.07
CA GLY A 76 -3.22 10.10 -2.18
C GLY A 76 -1.74 9.92 -1.93
N LEU A 77 -1.18 8.76 -2.25
CA LEU A 77 0.26 8.54 -2.07
C LEU A 77 1.08 9.52 -2.91
N LEU A 78 0.65 9.77 -4.13
CA LEU A 78 1.28 10.74 -5.01
C LEU A 78 0.18 11.50 -5.75
N THR A 79 0.45 12.77 -6.03
CA THR A 79 -0.39 13.49 -6.98
C THR A 79 0.11 13.18 -8.39
N PRO A 80 -0.75 13.36 -9.40
CA PRO A 80 -0.32 13.03 -10.77
C PRO A 80 0.95 13.75 -11.20
N GLY A 81 1.15 14.98 -10.77
CA GLY A 81 2.35 15.72 -11.16
C GLY A 81 3.61 15.33 -10.43
N GLN A 82 3.49 14.55 -9.35
CA GLN A 82 4.66 14.17 -8.55
C GLN A 82 5.31 12.89 -9.01
N MET A 83 4.58 12.05 -9.74
CA MET A 83 5.12 10.76 -10.14
C MET A 83 6.04 10.92 -11.35
N LYS A 84 7.28 10.52 -11.19
CA LYS A 84 8.29 10.60 -12.22
C LYS A 84 8.99 9.28 -12.36
N PRO A 85 9.57 8.98 -13.52
CA PRO A 85 10.34 7.75 -13.66
C PRO A 85 11.44 7.68 -12.61
N GLY A 86 11.67 6.48 -12.10
CA GLY A 86 12.72 6.28 -11.11
C GLY A 86 12.41 5.11 -10.22
N THR A 87 13.25 4.95 -9.19
CA THR A 87 13.11 3.86 -8.25
C THR A 87 12.47 4.39 -6.96
N TYR A 88 11.46 3.67 -6.49
CA TYR A 88 10.69 4.04 -5.32
C TYR A 88 10.67 2.91 -4.32
N LYS A 89 10.35 3.25 -3.09
CA LYS A 89 10.25 2.25 -2.02
C LYS A 89 9.04 2.57 -1.16
N LEU A 90 8.23 1.53 -0.93
CA LEU A 90 7.18 1.58 0.08
C LEU A 90 7.67 0.80 1.29
N SER A 91 7.77 1.47 2.43
CA SER A 91 8.19 0.86 3.68
C SER A 91 6.98 0.75 4.59
N PHE A 92 6.72 -0.46 5.09
CA PHE A 92 5.57 -0.73 5.95
C PHE A 92 6.07 -1.09 7.33
N ASP A 93 5.54 -0.43 8.35
CA ASP A 93 5.96 -0.63 9.74
C ASP A 93 5.15 -1.78 10.33
N THR A 94 5.51 -2.99 9.92
CA THR A 94 4.71 -4.15 10.22
C THR A 94 4.84 -4.63 11.66
N GLU A 95 5.99 -4.43 12.29
CA GLU A 95 6.15 -4.86 13.68
C GLU A 95 5.16 -4.16 14.59
N ALA A 96 5.01 -2.86 14.45
CA ALA A 96 4.06 -2.11 15.27
C ALA A 96 2.62 -2.58 15.01
N TYR A 97 2.33 -2.89 13.76
CA TYR A 97 1.01 -3.39 13.39
C TYR A 97 0.68 -4.70 14.12
N TRP A 98 1.62 -5.65 14.08
CA TRP A 98 1.41 -6.94 14.71
C TRP A 98 1.39 -6.85 16.22
N LYS A 99 2.25 -6.00 16.81
CA LYS A 99 2.26 -5.82 18.25
C LYS A 99 0.92 -5.32 18.79
N LYS A 100 0.28 -4.42 18.08
CA LYS A 100 -1.03 -3.94 18.48
C LYS A 100 -2.07 -5.05 18.52
N ARG A 101 -1.85 -6.10 17.74
CA ARG A 101 -2.77 -7.22 17.65
C ARG A 101 -2.33 -8.39 18.51
N GLY A 102 -1.32 -8.18 19.36
CA GLY A 102 -0.86 -9.22 20.26
C GLY A 102 -0.15 -10.35 19.58
N GLN A 103 0.44 -10.10 18.43
CA GLN A 103 1.14 -11.13 17.67
C GLN A 103 2.59 -10.78 17.49
N GLU A 104 3.44 -11.81 17.53
CA GLU A 104 4.84 -11.64 17.17
C GLU A 104 4.97 -11.72 15.67
N SER A 105 5.99 -11.07 15.16
CA SER A 105 6.26 -11.12 13.73
C SER A 105 7.73 -11.43 13.50
N PHE A 106 7.99 -12.08 12.38
CA PHE A 106 9.36 -12.40 12.00
C PHE A 106 10.08 -11.21 11.37
N TYR A 107 9.34 -10.40 10.60
CA TYR A 107 9.90 -9.26 9.89
C TYR A 107 9.58 -7.98 10.67
N PRO A 108 10.60 -7.19 11.05
CA PRO A 108 10.33 -5.95 11.78
C PRO A 108 9.69 -4.89 10.89
N TYR A 109 9.92 -4.96 9.59
CA TYR A 109 9.31 -4.08 8.62
C TYR A 109 9.37 -4.76 7.26
N VAL A 110 8.59 -4.23 6.32
CA VAL A 110 8.58 -4.73 4.96
C VAL A 110 8.87 -3.57 4.02
N GLU A 111 9.82 -3.76 3.12
CA GLU A 111 10.13 -2.76 2.11
C GLU A 111 9.91 -3.36 0.74
N VAL A 112 9.18 -2.64 -0.10
CA VAL A 112 8.95 -3.04 -1.47
C VAL A 112 9.58 -1.97 -2.35
N VAL A 113 10.60 -2.38 -3.10
CA VAL A 113 11.32 -1.48 -4.00
C VAL A 113 10.88 -1.78 -5.41
N PHE A 114 10.53 -0.75 -6.16
CA PHE A 114 10.00 -0.94 -7.51
C PHE A 114 10.39 0.23 -8.39
N THR A 115 10.28 0.02 -9.69
CA THR A 115 10.67 1.02 -10.67
C THR A 115 9.44 1.53 -11.40
N ILE A 116 9.32 2.85 -11.47
CA ILE A 116 8.31 3.50 -12.28
C ILE A 116 9.00 3.91 -13.57
N THR A 117 8.49 3.38 -14.69
CA THR A 117 9.11 3.62 -15.99
C THR A 117 8.43 4.72 -16.79
N LYS A 118 7.14 4.93 -16.55
CA LYS A 118 6.37 5.93 -17.28
C LYS A 118 5.47 6.69 -16.33
N GLU A 119 5.62 7.99 -16.32
CA GLU A 119 4.83 8.84 -15.42
C GLU A 119 3.36 8.91 -15.81
N THR A 120 3.02 8.42 -17.00
CA THR A 120 1.65 8.44 -17.48
C THR A 120 0.87 7.16 -17.14
N GLN A 121 1.55 6.15 -16.58
CA GLN A 121 0.91 4.90 -16.20
C GLN A 121 0.49 4.93 -14.74
N LYS A 122 -0.48 4.10 -14.41
CA LYS A 122 -0.85 3.87 -13.03
C LYS A 122 -0.14 2.63 -12.53
N PHE A 123 0.24 2.67 -11.26
CA PHE A 123 0.96 1.56 -10.63
C PHE A 123 0.25 1.17 -9.35
N HIS A 124 0.10 -0.13 -9.15
CA HIS A 124 -0.58 -0.65 -7.97
C HIS A 124 0.32 -1.70 -7.33
N VAL A 125 0.59 -1.52 -6.03
CA VAL A 125 1.49 -2.39 -5.28
C VAL A 125 0.69 -3.01 -4.14
N PRO A 126 0.14 -4.22 -4.35
CA PRO A 126 -0.57 -4.92 -3.28
C PRO A 126 0.42 -5.58 -2.32
N LEU A 127 -0.01 -5.75 -1.08
CA LEU A 127 0.79 -6.45 -0.08
C LEU A 127 -0.11 -7.42 0.67
N LEU A 128 0.24 -8.70 0.64
CA LEU A 128 -0.41 -9.73 1.43
C LEU A 128 0.48 -10.00 2.62
N LEU A 129 -0.03 -9.72 3.81
CA LEU A 129 0.80 -9.65 5.00
C LEU A 129 0.37 -10.66 6.04
N SER A 130 1.32 -11.44 6.56
CA SER A 130 1.11 -12.29 7.73
C SER A 130 2.28 -12.06 8.69
N PRO A 131 2.17 -12.57 9.93
CA PRO A 131 3.29 -12.37 10.87
C PRO A 131 4.60 -13.01 10.43
N TRP A 132 4.56 -14.02 9.58
CA TRP A 132 5.73 -14.79 9.21
C TRP A 132 6.12 -14.68 7.74
N SER A 133 5.29 -14.03 6.92
CA SER A 133 5.57 -13.95 5.49
C SER A 133 4.83 -12.79 4.87
N TYR A 134 5.25 -12.43 3.69
CA TYR A 134 4.51 -11.45 2.92
C TYR A 134 4.72 -11.71 1.44
N THR A 135 3.77 -11.25 0.65
CA THR A 135 3.82 -11.38 -0.79
C THR A 135 3.44 -10.05 -1.40
N THR A 136 4.15 -9.67 -2.43
CA THR A 136 3.80 -8.49 -3.21
C THR A 136 3.94 -8.83 -4.68
N TYR A 137 3.25 -8.07 -5.51
CA TYR A 137 3.31 -8.25 -6.95
C TYR A 137 2.88 -6.95 -7.61
N ARG A 138 3.09 -6.85 -8.90
CA ARG A 138 2.61 -5.70 -9.63
C ARG A 138 1.15 -5.92 -9.97
N GLY A 139 0.27 -5.12 -9.34
CA GLY A 139 -1.14 -5.17 -9.65
C GLY A 139 -1.45 -4.44 -10.95
N SER A 140 -2.59 -4.72 -11.49
CA SER A 140 -3.01 -4.08 -12.74
C SER A 140 -3.86 -2.85 -12.51
#